data_e5afcb5f7127b37cf94026caeadf6c24
#
_entry.id   e5afcb5f7127b37cf94026caeadf6c24
#
_cell.length_a   1.000
_cell.length_b   1.000
_cell.length_c   1.000
_cell.angle_alpha   90.00
_cell.angle_beta   90.00
_cell.angle_gamma   90.00
#
_symmetry.space_group_name_H-M   'P 1'
#
loop_
_entity.id
_entity.type
_entity.pdbx_description
1 polymer ?
#
loop_
_entity_poly.entity_id
_entity_poly.type
_entity_poly.pdbx_seq_one_letter_code
_entity_poly.pdbx_strand_id
1 'polypeptide(L)'
;MNFIKILLVLSLSLGNFALFSQGERSIIRGHVADTSGEALGLASVMLLDPSDSTLIEYSQADDQGKFNFKNLERRNYLLKINYVSYIPYQKLIKVADRIHDLGNIQMTPISKELYEVVIKAAKAPMLIKGDTIEYDASTFKVPEGSTVEDLLRKLPGIEVDAQGAITAEGKNVNRVTVDGKNFFGGDPKAATKNLPAEGIAKVQVFSDLTEEQKITGQRRLNSDKAMNLELKEDFKKGGFGKIVAGIGTENTQELKGNYNKFNKKHQFSILGSGTTTGRNGLSWNDYQDFKGSSSFNWGDDGEFGFTTGSNFRFIIFDDSEEDDASGISSFFGSDNYGFPKKISGGVNYNFDNTKTKFSGMYFYDLNNLNSDAYRTQNFLYKDNPYNTLDTAFRSNDKMSHRVELRLEQAIDSFATITVKSNHSLGDRETTITNNQHNINPNSLSKISDQASSSGVQSNTANSQNSVVFRRKFKKNGRNMGLSASYIFNDSERNSDIGANNTFYDLTMVDSTG
;
A
#
# COMPACT_ATOMS: atom_id res chain seq x y z
N MET A 1 -37.36 -34.67 23.65
CA MET A 1 -38.40 -33.65 23.30
C MET A 1 -38.09 -32.24 23.85
N ASN A 2 -37.09 -32.07 24.70
CA ASN A 2 -36.75 -30.74 25.28
C ASN A 2 -35.67 -29.95 24.53
N PHE A 3 -34.85 -30.61 23.71
CA PHE A 3 -33.78 -29.93 22.97
C PHE A 3 -34.29 -29.09 21.77
N ILE A 4 -35.35 -29.57 21.12
CA ILE A 4 -35.98 -28.86 19.97
C ILE A 4 -36.70 -27.59 20.44
N LYS A 5 -37.29 -27.60 21.65
CA LYS A 5 -37.95 -26.42 22.24
C LYS A 5 -36.95 -25.34 22.63
N ILE A 6 -35.74 -25.70 23.06
CA ILE A 6 -34.68 -24.77 23.41
C ILE A 6 -34.10 -24.14 22.12
N LEU A 7 -33.95 -24.94 21.06
CA LEU A 7 -33.47 -24.42 19.76
C LEU A 7 -34.47 -23.45 19.10
N LEU A 8 -35.79 -23.73 19.30
CA LEU A 8 -36.85 -22.87 18.76
C LEU A 8 -36.97 -21.54 19.53
N VAL A 9 -36.75 -21.55 20.84
CA VAL A 9 -36.70 -20.33 21.66
C VAL A 9 -35.45 -19.51 21.39
N LEU A 10 -34.31 -20.17 21.14
CA LEU A 10 -33.06 -19.50 20.78
C LEU A 10 -33.13 -18.87 19.36
N SER A 11 -33.83 -19.53 18.42
CA SER A 11 -34.03 -18.96 17.08
C SER A 11 -35.01 -17.78 17.04
N LEU A 12 -36.01 -17.77 17.94
CA LEU A 12 -36.92 -16.62 18.08
C LEU A 12 -36.26 -15.42 18.79
N SER A 13 -35.30 -15.66 19.69
CA SER A 13 -34.56 -14.57 20.34
C SER A 13 -33.49 -13.91 19.43
N LEU A 14 -32.95 -14.64 18.46
CA LEU A 14 -32.01 -14.11 17.46
C LEU A 14 -32.69 -13.31 16.34
N GLY A 15 -33.99 -13.55 16.09
CA GLY A 15 -34.76 -12.83 15.06
C GLY A 15 -35.10 -11.38 15.43
N ASN A 16 -34.97 -10.97 16.70
CA ASN A 16 -35.33 -9.62 17.13
C ASN A 16 -34.17 -8.58 17.09
N PHE A 17 -32.94 -9.01 16.76
CA PHE A 17 -31.83 -8.08 16.63
C PHE A 17 -31.65 -7.44 15.22
N ALA A 18 -32.49 -7.78 14.26
CA ALA A 18 -32.38 -7.27 12.87
C ALA A 18 -33.21 -6.00 12.59
N LEU A 19 -33.84 -5.40 13.61
CA LEU A 19 -34.46 -4.07 13.47
C LEU A 19 -33.54 -2.98 14.03
N PHE A 20 -32.26 -2.97 13.63
CA PHE A 20 -31.51 -1.73 13.69
C PHE A 20 -32.12 -0.76 12.70
N SER A 21 -32.84 0.19 13.22
CA SER A 21 -33.32 1.40 12.59
C SER A 21 -32.28 1.89 11.57
N GLN A 22 -32.59 1.78 10.29
CA GLN A 22 -31.92 2.58 9.27
C GLN A 22 -32.21 4.03 9.65
N GLY A 23 -31.26 4.68 10.30
CA GLY A 23 -31.40 6.08 10.69
C GLY A 23 -31.88 6.86 9.47
N GLU A 24 -32.94 7.62 9.64
CA GLU A 24 -33.53 8.41 8.55
C GLU A 24 -32.47 9.33 7.95
N ARG A 25 -32.10 9.07 6.70
CA ARG A 25 -31.06 9.80 5.98
C ARG A 25 -31.63 11.10 5.41
N SER A 26 -30.84 12.16 5.46
CA SER A 26 -31.18 13.49 4.99
C SER A 26 -30.27 13.98 3.87
N ILE A 27 -30.78 14.95 3.13
CA ILE A 27 -30.09 15.66 2.06
C ILE A 27 -30.01 17.12 2.46
N ILE A 28 -28.81 17.72 2.39
CA ILE A 28 -28.63 19.16 2.53
C ILE A 28 -28.22 19.71 1.16
N ARG A 29 -28.88 20.76 0.70
CA ARG A 29 -28.55 21.44 -0.54
C ARG A 29 -28.63 22.95 -0.39
N GLY A 30 -27.95 23.67 -1.26
CA GLY A 30 -27.97 25.13 -1.28
C GLY A 30 -27.24 25.68 -2.50
N HIS A 31 -27.21 26.98 -2.56
CA HIS A 31 -26.54 27.74 -3.62
C HIS A 31 -25.67 28.82 -2.99
N VAL A 32 -24.43 28.94 -3.46
CA VAL A 32 -23.45 29.92 -2.99
C VAL A 32 -23.29 31.01 -4.03
N ALA A 33 -23.53 32.25 -3.62
CA ALA A 33 -23.35 33.42 -4.47
C ALA A 33 -22.65 34.56 -3.72
N ASP A 34 -22.18 35.54 -4.42
CA ASP A 34 -21.67 36.77 -3.83
C ASP A 34 -22.80 37.75 -3.46
N THR A 35 -22.41 38.91 -2.93
CA THR A 35 -23.38 39.99 -2.57
C THR A 35 -24.05 40.63 -3.77
N SER A 36 -23.54 40.45 -4.98
CA SER A 36 -24.18 40.91 -6.26
C SER A 36 -25.11 39.86 -6.86
N GLY A 37 -25.11 38.61 -6.33
CA GLY A 37 -25.89 37.50 -6.83
C GLY A 37 -25.14 36.65 -7.85
N GLU A 38 -23.85 36.90 -8.09
CA GLU A 38 -23.02 36.07 -8.98
C GLU A 38 -22.70 34.75 -8.31
N ALA A 39 -22.86 33.63 -9.03
CA ALA A 39 -22.61 32.29 -8.51
C ALA A 39 -21.12 32.05 -8.24
N LEU A 40 -20.80 31.57 -7.06
CA LEU A 40 -19.41 31.22 -6.67
C LEU A 40 -19.14 29.74 -6.95
N GLY A 41 -18.87 29.43 -8.20
CA GLY A 41 -18.46 28.09 -8.63
C GLY A 41 -17.16 27.65 -7.97
N LEU A 42 -17.04 26.35 -7.70
CA LEU A 42 -15.90 25.74 -7.01
C LEU A 42 -15.74 26.19 -5.54
N ALA A 43 -16.74 26.81 -4.93
CA ALA A 43 -16.72 27.10 -3.50
C ALA A 43 -16.64 25.80 -2.69
N SER A 44 -15.74 25.77 -1.73
CA SER A 44 -15.55 24.62 -0.82
C SER A 44 -16.60 24.66 0.28
N VAL A 45 -17.48 23.67 0.32
CA VAL A 45 -18.58 23.55 1.28
C VAL A 45 -18.30 22.36 2.21
N MET A 46 -18.26 22.60 3.52
CA MET A 46 -17.90 21.61 4.53
C MET A 46 -18.99 21.52 5.59
N LEU A 47 -19.31 20.31 5.99
CA LEU A 47 -20.11 20.03 7.18
C LEU A 47 -19.18 19.54 8.29
N LEU A 48 -19.14 20.26 9.39
CA LEU A 48 -18.29 19.98 10.54
C LEU A 48 -19.16 19.57 11.73
N ASP A 49 -18.57 18.82 12.66
CA ASP A 49 -19.17 18.56 13.95
C ASP A 49 -19.19 19.86 14.78
N PRO A 50 -20.33 20.26 15.34
CA PRO A 50 -20.43 21.49 16.11
C PRO A 50 -19.59 21.50 17.39
N SER A 51 -19.27 20.33 17.95
CA SER A 51 -18.58 20.22 19.25
C SER A 51 -17.09 20.45 19.13
N ASP A 52 -16.49 20.05 18.00
CA ASP A 52 -15.03 20.01 17.87
C ASP A 52 -14.51 20.44 16.48
N SER A 53 -15.43 20.85 15.60
CA SER A 53 -15.12 21.26 14.21
C SER A 53 -14.47 20.18 13.36
N THR A 54 -14.65 18.88 13.69
CA THR A 54 -14.19 17.77 12.86
C THR A 54 -15.00 17.73 11.55
N LEU A 55 -14.32 17.49 10.43
CA LEU A 55 -14.99 17.35 9.12
C LEU A 55 -15.82 16.07 9.09
N ILE A 56 -17.11 16.21 8.76
CA ILE A 56 -18.05 15.11 8.58
C ILE A 56 -18.23 14.79 7.11
N GLU A 57 -18.43 15.83 6.29
CA GLU A 57 -18.68 15.68 4.87
C GLU A 57 -18.19 16.92 4.11
N TYR A 58 -17.83 16.75 2.85
CA TYR A 58 -17.33 17.80 1.97
C TYR A 58 -18.05 17.76 0.64
N SER A 59 -18.33 18.94 0.09
CA SER A 59 -18.85 19.12 -1.27
C SER A 59 -18.23 20.37 -1.89
N GLN A 60 -18.07 20.35 -3.19
CA GLN A 60 -17.69 21.53 -3.97
C GLN A 60 -18.92 22.04 -4.73
N ALA A 61 -19.12 23.35 -4.74
CA ALA A 61 -20.18 23.95 -5.52
C ALA A 61 -19.87 23.79 -7.03
N ASP A 62 -20.91 23.51 -7.81
CA ASP A 62 -20.80 23.46 -9.27
C ASP A 62 -20.60 24.86 -9.88
N ASP A 63 -20.45 24.96 -11.20
CA ASP A 63 -20.25 26.23 -11.90
C ASP A 63 -21.42 27.23 -11.72
N GLN A 64 -22.57 26.73 -11.29
CA GLN A 64 -23.74 27.56 -10.94
C GLN A 64 -23.81 27.85 -9.42
N GLY A 65 -22.80 27.52 -8.64
CA GLY A 65 -22.78 27.72 -7.20
C GLY A 65 -23.59 26.72 -6.39
N LYS A 66 -24.18 25.68 -6.98
CA LYS A 66 -25.02 24.70 -6.27
C LYS A 66 -24.18 23.62 -5.63
N PHE A 67 -24.54 23.21 -4.40
CA PHE A 67 -23.94 22.10 -3.70
C PHE A 67 -25.00 21.17 -3.11
N ASN A 68 -24.61 19.91 -2.86
CA ASN A 68 -25.52 18.89 -2.38
C ASN A 68 -24.77 17.81 -1.57
N PHE A 69 -25.21 17.59 -0.34
CA PHE A 69 -24.77 16.48 0.52
C PHE A 69 -25.87 15.43 0.60
N LYS A 70 -25.53 14.15 0.49
CA LYS A 70 -26.46 13.02 0.51
C LYS A 70 -26.15 12.08 1.67
N ASN A 71 -27.14 11.29 2.07
CA ASN A 71 -26.96 10.23 3.09
C ASN A 71 -26.51 10.72 4.48
N LEU A 72 -26.88 11.95 4.86
CA LEU A 72 -26.53 12.52 6.15
C LEU A 72 -27.45 12.00 7.27
N GLU A 73 -26.93 11.90 8.47
CA GLU A 73 -27.71 11.65 9.68
C GLU A 73 -28.49 12.91 10.09
N ARG A 74 -29.65 12.74 10.72
CA ARG A 74 -30.42 13.88 11.26
C ARG A 74 -29.82 14.34 12.57
N ARG A 75 -28.96 15.35 12.49
CA ARG A 75 -28.29 15.99 13.64
C ARG A 75 -27.91 17.44 13.35
N ASN A 76 -27.28 18.07 14.32
CA ASN A 76 -26.73 19.40 14.10
C ASN A 76 -25.39 19.31 13.35
N TYR A 77 -25.18 20.24 12.42
CA TYR A 77 -23.94 20.42 11.68
C TYR A 77 -23.49 21.85 11.72
N LEU A 78 -22.19 22.07 11.73
CA LEU A 78 -21.60 23.38 11.48
C LEU A 78 -21.24 23.47 10.00
N LEU A 79 -22.08 24.17 9.22
CA LEU A 79 -21.80 24.46 7.81
C LEU A 79 -20.70 25.50 7.73
N LYS A 80 -19.66 25.23 6.95
CA LYS A 80 -18.60 26.18 6.64
C LYS A 80 -18.38 26.23 5.14
N ILE A 81 -18.33 27.44 4.59
CA ILE A 81 -18.09 27.66 3.16
C ILE A 81 -16.89 28.59 3.02
N ASN A 82 -15.93 28.17 2.20
CA ASN A 82 -14.75 28.96 1.87
C ASN A 82 -14.68 29.21 0.36
N TYR A 83 -14.33 30.42 0.00
CA TYR A 83 -14.02 30.82 -1.36
C TYR A 83 -12.86 31.82 -1.36
N VAL A 84 -12.03 31.78 -2.40
CA VAL A 84 -10.84 32.65 -2.49
C VAL A 84 -11.27 34.12 -2.49
N SER A 85 -10.65 34.94 -1.64
CA SER A 85 -10.94 36.36 -1.47
C SER A 85 -12.32 36.71 -0.87
N TYR A 86 -12.97 35.74 -0.21
CA TYR A 86 -14.23 35.96 0.51
C TYR A 86 -14.10 35.62 1.98
N ILE A 87 -14.86 36.29 2.82
CA ILE A 87 -14.96 35.97 4.26
C ILE A 87 -15.59 34.59 4.39
N PRO A 88 -14.97 33.65 5.13
CA PRO A 88 -15.55 32.33 5.37
C PRO A 88 -16.96 32.43 5.98
N TYR A 89 -17.93 31.80 5.32
CA TYR A 89 -19.28 31.71 5.87
C TYR A 89 -19.36 30.55 6.84
N GLN A 90 -19.98 30.76 8.00
CA GLN A 90 -20.14 29.72 9.00
C GLN A 90 -21.53 29.83 9.65
N LYS A 91 -22.25 28.69 9.73
CA LYS A 91 -23.58 28.65 10.31
C LYS A 91 -23.88 27.29 10.92
N LEU A 92 -24.42 27.28 12.14
CA LEU A 92 -24.97 26.08 12.74
C LEU A 92 -26.30 25.75 12.07
N ILE A 93 -26.44 24.53 11.54
CA ILE A 93 -27.69 24.04 10.91
C ILE A 93 -28.20 22.83 11.69
N LYS A 94 -29.51 22.80 11.91
CA LYS A 94 -30.23 21.68 12.52
C LYS A 94 -30.99 20.94 11.44
N VAL A 95 -30.57 19.73 11.15
CA VAL A 95 -31.17 18.88 10.12
C VAL A 95 -32.21 17.97 10.76
N ALA A 96 -33.47 18.28 10.61
CA ALA A 96 -34.60 17.50 11.08
C ALA A 96 -35.39 16.83 9.96
N ASP A 97 -35.38 17.43 8.77
CA ASP A 97 -36.16 17.01 7.63
C ASP A 97 -35.36 16.14 6.65
N ARG A 98 -36.06 15.38 5.81
CA ARG A 98 -35.45 14.54 4.77
C ARG A 98 -34.67 15.36 3.73
N ILE A 99 -35.14 16.56 3.41
CA ILE A 99 -34.48 17.51 2.51
C ILE A 99 -34.36 18.83 3.26
N HIS A 100 -33.16 19.29 3.49
CA HIS A 100 -32.88 20.56 4.11
C HIS A 100 -32.29 21.51 3.06
N ASP A 101 -33.11 22.41 2.56
CA ASP A 101 -32.73 23.41 1.56
C ASP A 101 -32.27 24.69 2.27
N LEU A 102 -30.99 25.03 2.11
CA LEU A 102 -30.42 26.23 2.71
C LEU A 102 -30.65 27.51 1.91
N GLY A 103 -31.23 27.35 0.69
CA GLY A 103 -31.48 28.48 -0.22
C GLY A 103 -30.16 29.09 -0.73
N ASN A 104 -30.22 30.40 -0.97
CA ASN A 104 -29.09 31.18 -1.46
C ASN A 104 -28.24 31.66 -0.27
N ILE A 105 -26.98 31.29 -0.23
CA ILE A 105 -26.01 31.68 0.77
C ILE A 105 -25.10 32.74 0.16
N GLN A 106 -25.19 33.96 0.68
CA GLN A 106 -24.37 35.08 0.22
C GLN A 106 -23.02 35.12 0.97
N MET A 107 -21.93 35.20 0.22
CA MET A 107 -20.58 35.40 0.74
C MET A 107 -20.13 36.85 0.52
N THR A 108 -19.43 37.41 1.49
CA THR A 108 -18.93 38.78 1.43
C THR A 108 -17.48 38.79 0.98
N PRO A 109 -17.11 39.57 -0.05
CA PRO A 109 -15.69 39.68 -0.45
C PRO A 109 -14.87 40.34 0.66
N ILE A 110 -13.61 39.93 0.81
CA ILE A 110 -12.68 40.47 1.80
C ILE A 110 -12.18 41.82 1.30
N SER A 111 -12.50 42.91 2.01
CA SER A 111 -11.84 44.20 1.80
C SER A 111 -10.42 44.19 2.38
N LYS A 112 -9.49 45.00 1.82
CA LYS A 112 -8.08 45.04 2.27
C LYS A 112 -7.89 45.25 3.77
N GLU A 113 -8.80 45.93 4.43
CA GLU A 113 -8.72 46.25 5.86
C GLU A 113 -9.13 45.08 6.79
N LEU A 114 -9.87 44.10 6.28
CA LEU A 114 -10.29 42.92 7.03
C LEU A 114 -9.33 41.73 6.90
N TYR A 115 -8.34 41.79 6.00
CA TYR A 115 -7.43 40.70 5.71
C TYR A 115 -6.59 40.25 6.94
N GLU A 116 -6.23 41.19 7.79
CA GLU A 116 -5.39 40.91 8.96
C GLU A 116 -6.12 40.26 10.14
N VAL A 117 -7.43 40.46 10.25
CA VAL A 117 -8.23 40.02 11.41
C VAL A 117 -8.80 38.62 11.21
N VAL A 118 -9.15 38.24 9.96
CA VAL A 118 -9.81 36.97 9.66
C VAL A 118 -8.83 35.79 9.66
N ILE A 119 -7.55 36.03 9.32
CA ILE A 119 -6.52 34.98 9.27
C ILE A 119 -6.16 34.41 10.65
N LYS A 120 -6.40 35.15 11.74
CA LYS A 120 -6.05 34.71 13.10
C LYS A 120 -7.08 33.83 13.80
N ALA A 121 -8.29 33.64 13.24
CA ALA A 121 -9.39 33.06 14.00
C ALA A 121 -9.92 31.68 13.55
N ALA A 122 -9.57 31.16 12.37
CA ALA A 122 -10.02 29.83 11.96
C ALA A 122 -8.98 29.12 11.09
N LYS A 123 -8.42 28.04 11.59
CA LYS A 123 -7.63 27.09 10.77
C LYS A 123 -8.57 26.47 9.73
N ALA A 124 -8.36 26.78 8.45
CA ALA A 124 -9.06 26.09 7.39
C ALA A 124 -8.57 24.64 7.32
N PRO A 125 -9.47 23.63 7.30
CA PRO A 125 -9.06 22.24 7.23
C PRO A 125 -8.31 21.92 5.93
N MET A 126 -8.52 22.71 4.88
CA MET A 126 -7.87 22.58 3.58
C MET A 126 -7.57 23.99 3.03
N LEU A 127 -6.40 24.15 2.43
CA LEU A 127 -5.95 25.39 1.80
C LEU A 127 -5.29 25.08 0.46
N ILE A 128 -5.70 25.77 -0.59
CA ILE A 128 -5.08 25.64 -1.92
C ILE A 128 -4.08 26.77 -2.11
N LYS A 129 -2.83 26.41 -2.37
CA LYS A 129 -1.71 27.33 -2.64
C LYS A 129 -1.11 27.02 -4.02
N GLY A 130 -1.56 27.72 -5.04
CA GLY A 130 -1.13 27.42 -6.41
C GLY A 130 -1.58 26.02 -6.86
N ASP A 131 -0.65 25.11 -7.12
CA ASP A 131 -0.90 23.72 -7.45
C ASP A 131 -0.82 22.75 -6.26
N THR A 132 -0.65 23.30 -5.05
CA THR A 132 -0.53 22.52 -3.81
C THR A 132 -1.81 22.61 -2.99
N ILE A 133 -2.37 21.47 -2.63
CA ILE A 133 -3.44 21.36 -1.66
C ILE A 133 -2.81 21.00 -0.33
N GLU A 134 -3.01 21.83 0.68
CA GLU A 134 -2.53 21.64 2.05
C GLU A 134 -3.71 21.32 2.97
N TYR A 135 -3.67 20.18 3.65
CA TYR A 135 -4.63 19.76 4.66
C TYR A 135 -4.02 19.94 6.06
N ASP A 136 -4.75 20.56 6.98
CA ASP A 136 -4.39 20.59 8.41
C ASP A 136 -4.83 19.26 9.04
N ALA A 137 -3.88 18.36 9.33
CA ALA A 137 -4.15 17.04 9.85
C ALA A 137 -4.92 17.05 11.19
N SER A 138 -4.77 18.13 11.98
CA SER A 138 -5.44 18.25 13.29
C SER A 138 -6.96 18.40 13.18
N THR A 139 -7.48 18.74 12.01
CA THR A 139 -8.92 18.89 11.76
C THR A 139 -9.62 17.59 11.39
N PHE A 140 -8.85 16.52 11.13
CA PHE A 140 -9.38 15.21 10.73
C PHE A 140 -9.13 14.20 11.85
N LYS A 141 -10.16 13.81 12.56
CA LYS A 141 -10.04 12.86 13.66
C LYS A 141 -9.94 11.42 13.20
N VAL A 142 -8.94 10.74 13.69
CA VAL A 142 -8.76 9.30 13.59
C VAL A 142 -8.61 8.70 14.99
N PRO A 143 -8.95 7.42 15.20
CA PRO A 143 -8.73 6.73 16.48
C PRO A 143 -7.26 6.80 16.92
N GLU A 144 -7.01 6.72 18.22
CA GLU A 144 -5.64 6.64 18.75
C GLU A 144 -4.92 5.41 18.19
N GLY A 145 -3.63 5.57 17.86
CA GLY A 145 -2.82 4.52 17.25
C GLY A 145 -3.08 4.28 15.76
N SER A 146 -3.93 5.09 15.12
CA SER A 146 -4.14 5.05 13.67
C SER A 146 -2.88 5.43 12.90
N THR A 147 -2.78 4.91 11.69
CA THR A 147 -1.70 5.21 10.76
C THR A 147 -2.03 6.44 9.91
N VAL A 148 -1.03 6.96 9.19
CA VAL A 148 -1.26 8.02 8.18
C VAL A 148 -2.25 7.55 7.12
N GLU A 149 -2.26 6.26 6.75
CA GLU A 149 -3.24 5.71 5.81
C GLU A 149 -4.68 5.96 6.27
N ASP A 150 -4.97 5.72 7.56
CA ASP A 150 -6.29 5.98 8.14
C ASP A 150 -6.65 7.47 8.10
N LEU A 151 -5.66 8.35 8.30
CA LEU A 151 -5.83 9.79 8.15
C LEU A 151 -6.14 10.15 6.70
N LEU A 152 -5.39 9.64 5.73
CA LEU A 152 -5.58 9.93 4.31
C LEU A 152 -6.96 9.54 3.81
N ARG A 153 -7.52 8.41 4.27
CA ARG A 153 -8.90 7.98 3.96
C ARG A 153 -9.97 8.97 4.43
N LYS A 154 -9.63 9.90 5.33
CA LYS A 154 -10.52 10.97 5.82
C LYS A 154 -10.37 12.28 5.06
N LEU A 155 -9.31 12.44 4.25
CA LEU A 155 -9.04 13.66 3.53
C LEU A 155 -9.89 13.75 2.25
N PRO A 156 -10.59 14.85 2.00
CA PRO A 156 -11.41 15.02 0.81
C PRO A 156 -10.54 15.00 -0.46
N GLY A 157 -10.98 14.28 -1.50
CA GLY A 157 -10.26 14.17 -2.76
C GLY A 157 -9.05 13.22 -2.74
N ILE A 158 -8.84 12.50 -1.64
CA ILE A 158 -7.83 11.44 -1.54
C ILE A 158 -8.55 10.10 -1.36
N GLU A 159 -8.15 9.13 -2.15
CA GLU A 159 -8.63 7.76 -2.07
C GLU A 159 -7.44 6.83 -1.80
N VAL A 160 -7.65 5.84 -0.94
CA VAL A 160 -6.66 4.79 -0.67
C VAL A 160 -7.32 3.45 -0.86
N ASP A 161 -6.83 2.67 -1.81
CA ASP A 161 -7.38 1.35 -2.12
C ASP A 161 -7.05 0.31 -1.03
N ALA A 162 -7.55 -0.92 -1.20
CA ALA A 162 -7.31 -2.01 -0.27
C ALA A 162 -5.83 -2.45 -0.24
N GLN A 163 -5.08 -2.19 -1.29
CA GLN A 163 -3.65 -2.48 -1.43
C GLN A 163 -2.78 -1.33 -0.90
N GLY A 164 -3.37 -0.17 -0.53
CA GLY A 164 -2.69 1.01 -0.02
C GLY A 164 -2.16 1.94 -1.12
N ALA A 165 -2.56 1.76 -2.39
CA ALA A 165 -2.26 2.73 -3.43
C ALA A 165 -3.13 3.98 -3.24
N ILE A 166 -2.52 5.15 -3.45
CA ILE A 166 -3.13 6.44 -3.16
C ILE A 166 -3.43 7.16 -4.47
N THR A 167 -4.63 7.65 -4.60
CA THR A 167 -5.02 8.60 -5.64
C THR A 167 -5.43 9.92 -5.00
N ALA A 168 -5.02 11.01 -5.61
CA ALA A 168 -5.39 12.36 -5.19
C ALA A 168 -5.89 13.14 -6.41
N GLU A 169 -7.09 13.71 -6.31
CA GLU A 169 -7.77 14.39 -7.43
C GLU A 169 -7.87 13.51 -8.69
N GLY A 170 -8.10 12.20 -8.52
CA GLY A 170 -8.19 11.23 -9.62
C GLY A 170 -6.86 10.87 -10.30
N LYS A 171 -5.71 11.27 -9.72
CA LYS A 171 -4.37 10.95 -10.20
C LYS A 171 -3.58 10.16 -9.18
N ASN A 172 -2.70 9.28 -9.65
CA ASN A 172 -1.86 8.47 -8.77
C ASN A 172 -0.86 9.34 -8.01
N VAL A 173 -0.68 9.03 -6.72
CA VAL A 173 0.38 9.59 -5.88
C VAL A 173 1.56 8.63 -5.92
N ASN A 174 2.57 8.95 -6.70
CA ASN A 174 3.72 8.07 -6.92
C ASN A 174 4.83 8.28 -5.90
N ARG A 175 4.80 9.37 -5.14
CA ARG A 175 5.84 9.69 -4.18
C ARG A 175 5.28 10.36 -2.94
N VAL A 176 5.71 9.88 -1.76
CA VAL A 176 5.45 10.52 -0.47
C VAL A 176 6.78 10.91 0.18
N THR A 177 6.87 12.14 0.62
CA THR A 177 8.00 12.67 1.38
C THR A 177 7.56 13.00 2.80
N VAL A 178 8.50 13.01 3.74
CA VAL A 178 8.29 13.43 5.13
C VAL A 178 9.22 14.60 5.43
N ASP A 179 8.64 15.74 5.77
CA ASP A 179 9.37 17.03 5.89
C ASP A 179 10.23 17.34 4.66
N GLY A 180 9.70 17.05 3.45
CA GLY A 180 10.38 17.26 2.17
C GLY A 180 11.48 16.26 1.83
N LYS A 181 11.73 15.25 2.66
CA LYS A 181 12.75 14.21 2.46
C LYS A 181 12.10 12.91 2.02
N ASN A 182 12.78 12.17 1.16
CA ASN A 182 12.33 10.84 0.79
C ASN A 182 12.35 9.93 2.02
N PHE A 183 11.20 9.38 2.36
CA PHE A 183 11.07 8.40 3.42
C PHE A 183 10.96 7.02 2.78
N PHE A 184 11.87 6.10 3.12
CA PHE A 184 12.00 4.79 2.48
C PHE A 184 11.85 4.87 0.94
N GLY A 185 12.72 5.70 0.36
CA GLY A 185 12.74 5.90 -1.08
C GLY A 185 11.62 6.77 -1.67
N GLY A 186 10.69 7.28 -0.86
CA GLY A 186 9.55 8.08 -1.31
C GLY A 186 8.28 7.27 -1.56
N ASP A 187 8.27 6.01 -1.15
CA ASP A 187 7.11 5.12 -1.28
C ASP A 187 5.90 5.65 -0.51
N PRO A 188 4.75 5.80 -1.19
CA PRO A 188 3.51 6.15 -0.53
C PRO A 188 3.13 5.22 0.62
N LYS A 189 3.20 3.92 0.42
CA LYS A 189 2.75 2.91 1.39
C LYS A 189 3.68 2.80 2.60
N ALA A 190 5.00 2.96 2.39
CA ALA A 190 5.96 2.97 3.49
C ALA A 190 5.69 4.08 4.50
N ALA A 191 5.41 5.29 4.01
CA ALA A 191 5.10 6.40 4.86
C ALA A 191 3.72 6.24 5.53
N THR A 192 2.71 5.82 4.77
CA THR A 192 1.32 5.84 5.25
C THR A 192 0.99 4.72 6.21
N LYS A 193 1.57 3.53 6.04
CA LYS A 193 1.34 2.38 6.92
C LYS A 193 2.17 2.40 8.20
N ASN A 194 3.33 3.06 8.19
CA ASN A 194 4.28 3.00 9.31
C ASN A 194 4.37 4.27 10.17
N LEU A 195 3.89 5.40 9.66
CA LEU A 195 3.87 6.63 10.45
C LEU A 195 2.54 6.77 11.21
N PRO A 196 2.58 7.18 12.50
CA PRO A 196 1.36 7.44 13.25
C PRO A 196 0.70 8.73 12.75
N ALA A 197 -0.62 8.69 12.57
CA ALA A 197 -1.42 9.84 12.16
C ALA A 197 -1.25 11.04 13.12
N GLU A 198 -1.16 10.76 14.42
CA GLU A 198 -0.99 11.77 15.46
C GLU A 198 0.30 12.59 15.31
N GLY A 199 1.31 12.04 14.63
CA GLY A 199 2.58 12.73 14.35
C GLY A 199 2.51 13.74 13.21
N ILE A 200 1.43 13.74 12.42
CA ILE A 200 1.31 14.60 11.24
C ILE A 200 0.69 15.94 11.63
N ALA A 201 1.33 17.01 11.19
CA ALA A 201 0.80 18.36 11.28
C ALA A 201 -0.01 18.73 10.04
N LYS A 202 0.55 18.43 8.86
CA LYS A 202 -0.07 18.75 7.58
C LYS A 202 0.19 17.68 6.54
N VAL A 203 -0.75 17.56 5.60
CA VAL A 203 -0.59 16.78 4.37
C VAL A 203 -0.64 17.73 3.20
N GLN A 204 0.38 17.71 2.35
CA GLN A 204 0.47 18.56 1.17
C GLN A 204 0.48 17.69 -0.07
N VAL A 205 -0.42 17.96 -1.01
CA VAL A 205 -0.52 17.26 -2.30
C VAL A 205 -0.21 18.25 -3.42
N PHE A 206 0.71 17.90 -4.30
CA PHE A 206 1.16 18.76 -5.40
C PHE A 206 1.54 17.92 -6.62
N SER A 207 1.69 18.59 -7.78
CA SER A 207 2.11 17.91 -8.99
C SER A 207 3.56 17.42 -8.87
N ASP A 208 3.79 16.14 -9.14
CA ASP A 208 5.16 15.58 -9.14
C ASP A 208 5.88 16.03 -10.40
N LEU A 209 6.82 16.95 -10.22
CA LEU A 209 7.62 17.48 -11.31
C LEU A 209 8.89 16.65 -11.48
N THR A 210 9.14 16.18 -12.69
CA THR A 210 10.39 15.51 -13.03
C THR A 210 11.56 16.49 -12.90
N GLU A 211 12.78 15.96 -12.80
CA GLU A 211 13.99 16.82 -12.74
C GLU A 211 14.12 17.70 -13.97
N GLU A 212 13.73 17.21 -15.16
CA GLU A 212 13.69 17.99 -16.39
C GLU A 212 12.69 19.15 -16.28
N GLN A 213 11.48 18.89 -15.79
CA GLN A 213 10.44 19.92 -15.62
C GLN A 213 10.85 20.98 -14.60
N LYS A 214 11.54 20.60 -13.52
CA LYS A 214 12.10 21.55 -12.54
C LYS A 214 13.18 22.45 -13.17
N ILE A 215 13.93 21.93 -14.13
CA ILE A 215 15.00 22.66 -14.80
C ILE A 215 14.46 23.53 -15.92
N THR A 216 13.58 23.00 -16.76
CA THR A 216 13.05 23.67 -17.96
C THR A 216 11.88 24.60 -17.64
N GLY A 217 11.20 24.38 -16.50
CA GLY A 217 9.97 25.10 -16.14
C GLY A 217 8.75 24.69 -16.97
N GLN A 218 8.89 23.72 -17.88
CA GLN A 218 7.78 23.21 -18.68
C GLN A 218 6.98 22.19 -17.88
N ARG A 219 5.69 22.45 -17.66
CA ARG A 219 4.78 21.53 -16.97
C ARG A 219 4.02 20.68 -17.98
N ARG A 220 3.99 19.37 -17.80
CA ARG A 220 3.08 18.49 -18.56
C ARG A 220 1.69 18.57 -17.93
N LEU A 221 0.67 18.69 -18.77
CA LEU A 221 -0.75 18.77 -18.34
C LEU A 221 -1.24 17.55 -17.54
N ASN A 222 -0.52 16.45 -17.56
CA ASN A 222 -0.94 15.17 -16.98
C ASN A 222 0.13 14.58 -16.05
N SER A 223 0.78 15.41 -15.23
CA SER A 223 1.73 14.92 -14.23
C SER A 223 1.02 14.21 -13.08
N ASP A 224 1.60 13.10 -12.61
CA ASP A 224 1.19 12.43 -11.40
C ASP A 224 1.34 13.34 -10.18
N LYS A 225 0.79 12.92 -9.05
CA LYS A 225 0.87 13.68 -7.79
C LYS A 225 1.98 13.17 -6.90
N ALA A 226 2.56 14.08 -6.15
CA ALA A 226 3.40 13.79 -4.99
C ALA A 226 2.74 14.33 -3.73
N MET A 227 3.07 13.72 -2.60
CA MET A 227 2.56 14.10 -1.29
C MET A 227 3.72 14.39 -0.34
N ASN A 228 3.58 15.41 0.48
CA ASN A 228 4.50 15.67 1.58
C ASN A 228 3.75 15.63 2.91
N LEU A 229 4.25 14.84 3.83
CA LEU A 229 3.78 14.75 5.20
C LEU A 229 4.64 15.64 6.07
N GLU A 230 4.09 16.73 6.58
CA GLU A 230 4.78 17.60 7.53
C GLU A 230 4.54 17.09 8.94
N LEU A 231 5.62 16.81 9.68
CA LEU A 231 5.55 16.31 11.05
C LEU A 231 5.32 17.47 12.04
N LYS A 232 4.66 17.17 13.15
CA LYS A 232 4.61 18.05 14.32
C LYS A 232 6.00 18.23 14.90
N GLU A 233 6.27 19.39 15.51
CA GLU A 233 7.60 19.71 16.03
C GLU A 233 8.14 18.70 17.06
N ASP A 234 7.26 18.11 17.86
CA ASP A 234 7.62 17.08 18.85
C ASP A 234 8.12 15.78 18.16
N PHE A 235 7.57 15.46 17.00
CA PHE A 235 7.96 14.29 16.21
C PHE A 235 9.24 14.55 15.37
N LYS A 236 9.61 15.81 15.14
CA LYS A 236 10.85 16.17 14.42
C LYS A 236 12.11 16.02 15.27
N LYS A 237 12.00 15.89 16.59
CA LYS A 237 13.15 15.86 17.52
C LYS A 237 13.20 14.61 18.39
N GLY A 238 12.22 13.74 18.27
CA GLY A 238 12.05 12.55 19.10
C GLY A 238 12.29 11.24 18.36
N GLY A 239 12.11 10.15 19.10
CA GLY A 239 11.93 8.82 18.55
C GLY A 239 10.49 8.36 18.79
N PHE A 240 9.91 7.67 17.84
CA PHE A 240 8.58 7.09 17.94
C PHE A 240 8.55 5.71 17.27
N GLY A 241 7.63 4.88 17.68
CA GLY A 241 7.50 3.56 17.14
C GLY A 241 6.21 2.89 17.61
N LYS A 242 5.94 1.73 17.03
CA LYS A 242 4.79 0.90 17.35
C LYS A 242 5.26 -0.54 17.50
N ILE A 243 4.72 -1.23 18.48
CA ILE A 243 4.89 -2.68 18.66
C ILE A 243 3.49 -3.30 18.67
N VAL A 244 3.32 -4.35 17.90
CA VAL A 244 2.11 -5.15 17.84
C VAL A 244 2.49 -6.58 18.15
N ALA A 245 1.84 -7.19 19.14
CA ALA A 245 2.00 -8.60 19.48
C ALA A 245 0.64 -9.27 19.49
N GLY A 246 0.54 -10.44 18.90
CA GLY A 246 -0.67 -11.23 18.84
C GLY A 246 -0.35 -12.72 19.00
N ILE A 247 -1.25 -13.41 19.71
CA ILE A 247 -1.26 -14.87 19.79
C ILE A 247 -2.66 -15.37 19.45
N GLY A 248 -2.74 -16.49 18.78
CA GLY A 248 -3.99 -17.11 18.38
C GLY A 248 -4.02 -18.59 18.69
N THR A 249 -5.06 -19.26 18.22
CA THR A 249 -5.19 -20.72 18.29
C THR A 249 -4.16 -21.39 17.39
N GLU A 250 -3.89 -22.69 17.59
CA GLU A 250 -3.00 -23.51 16.75
C GLU A 250 -1.57 -22.97 16.60
N ASN A 251 -1.00 -22.44 17.69
CA ASN A 251 0.35 -21.87 17.75
C ASN A 251 0.58 -20.69 16.79
N THR A 252 -0.48 -19.99 16.39
CA THR A 252 -0.33 -18.79 15.58
C THR A 252 0.15 -17.61 16.43
N GLN A 253 1.17 -16.92 15.94
CA GLN A 253 1.81 -15.81 16.63
C GLN A 253 2.14 -14.70 15.63
N GLU A 254 2.09 -13.47 16.11
CA GLU A 254 2.50 -12.30 15.35
C GLU A 254 3.23 -11.32 16.28
N LEU A 255 4.40 -10.88 15.85
CA LEU A 255 5.14 -9.81 16.48
C LEU A 255 5.63 -8.85 15.40
N LYS A 256 5.19 -7.60 15.45
CA LYS A 256 5.62 -6.54 14.53
C LYS A 256 6.08 -5.33 15.33
N GLY A 257 7.10 -4.67 14.86
CA GLY A 257 7.53 -3.42 15.47
C GLY A 257 8.29 -2.54 14.51
N ASN A 258 8.16 -1.24 14.72
CA ASN A 258 8.99 -0.24 14.08
C ASN A 258 9.47 0.79 15.11
N TYR A 259 10.61 1.38 14.83
CA TYR A 259 11.15 2.50 15.56
C TYR A 259 11.75 3.50 14.59
N ASN A 260 11.40 4.76 14.75
CA ASN A 260 11.82 5.86 13.90
C ASN A 260 12.42 6.96 14.78
N LYS A 261 13.57 7.49 14.37
CA LYS A 261 14.22 8.63 15.01
C LYS A 261 14.60 9.65 13.96
N PHE A 262 13.99 10.80 14.02
CA PHE A 262 14.18 11.87 13.06
C PHE A 262 14.82 13.10 13.71
N ASN A 263 15.66 13.77 12.94
CA ASN A 263 16.10 15.12 13.24
C ASN A 263 16.23 15.90 11.91
N LYS A 264 16.63 17.18 11.99
CA LYS A 264 16.71 18.04 10.80
C LYS A 264 17.57 17.49 9.65
N LYS A 265 18.60 16.72 9.95
CA LYS A 265 19.55 16.21 8.94
C LYS A 265 19.51 14.70 8.79
N HIS A 266 19.15 13.98 9.84
CA HIS A 266 19.23 12.53 9.91
C HIS A 266 17.83 11.94 10.11
N GLN A 267 17.55 10.87 9.42
CA GLN A 267 16.38 10.02 9.64
C GLN A 267 16.87 8.58 9.74
N PHE A 268 16.55 7.94 10.84
CA PHE A 268 16.85 6.54 11.09
C PHE A 268 15.56 5.79 11.35
N SER A 269 15.38 4.65 10.73
CA SER A 269 14.23 3.80 10.93
C SER A 269 14.65 2.35 10.95
N ILE A 270 14.07 1.59 11.87
CA ILE A 270 14.20 0.14 11.94
C ILE A 270 12.82 -0.46 12.04
N LEU A 271 12.62 -1.59 11.41
CA LEU A 271 11.38 -2.35 11.47
C LEU A 271 11.68 -3.84 11.51
N GLY A 272 10.76 -4.60 12.08
CA GLY A 272 10.85 -6.05 12.13
C GLY A 272 9.46 -6.67 12.27
N SER A 273 9.31 -7.87 11.74
CA SER A 273 8.08 -8.65 11.82
C SER A 273 8.42 -10.14 11.88
N GLY A 274 7.75 -10.86 12.77
CA GLY A 274 7.72 -12.32 12.79
C GLY A 274 6.26 -12.77 12.88
N THR A 275 5.83 -13.69 12.01
CA THR A 275 4.45 -14.17 12.00
C THR A 275 4.35 -15.63 11.56
N THR A 276 3.40 -16.34 12.15
CA THR A 276 2.98 -17.70 11.75
C THR A 276 1.50 -17.75 11.38
N THR A 277 0.85 -16.58 11.20
CA THR A 277 -0.62 -16.49 11.06
C THR A 277 -1.11 -16.69 9.62
N GLY A 278 -0.23 -16.93 8.64
CA GLY A 278 -0.62 -16.95 7.22
C GLY A 278 -0.96 -15.57 6.65
N ARG A 279 -1.09 -14.55 7.50
CA ARG A 279 -1.23 -13.17 7.03
C ARG A 279 0.13 -12.69 6.55
N ASN A 280 0.12 -11.86 5.52
CA ASN A 280 1.35 -11.22 5.10
C ASN A 280 1.90 -10.38 6.26
N GLY A 281 2.98 -10.85 6.87
CA GLY A 281 3.86 -10.02 7.67
C GLY A 281 4.38 -8.88 6.80
N LEU A 282 5.60 -8.48 6.97
CA LEU A 282 6.29 -7.68 5.96
C LEU A 282 6.72 -8.67 4.86
N SER A 283 5.89 -8.86 3.83
CA SER A 283 6.25 -9.65 2.66
C SER A 283 7.19 -8.85 1.75
N TRP A 284 7.77 -9.51 0.75
CA TRP A 284 8.47 -8.79 -0.33
C TRP A 284 7.57 -7.74 -1.00
N ASN A 285 6.28 -8.03 -1.16
CA ASN A 285 5.33 -7.06 -1.66
C ASN A 285 5.14 -5.91 -0.67
N ASP A 286 5.08 -6.19 0.65
CA ASP A 286 5.09 -5.13 1.67
C ASP A 286 6.40 -4.36 1.64
N TYR A 287 7.52 -5.01 1.30
CA TYR A 287 8.79 -4.34 1.09
C TYR A 287 8.81 -3.53 -0.21
N GLN A 288 8.29 -4.05 -1.32
CA GLN A 288 8.10 -3.28 -2.55
C GLN A 288 7.11 -2.13 -2.31
N ASP A 289 6.06 -2.41 -1.56
CA ASP A 289 5.10 -1.44 -1.10
C ASP A 289 5.72 -0.44 -0.12
N PHE A 290 6.67 -0.88 0.68
CA PHE A 290 7.43 -0.09 1.64
C PHE A 290 8.57 0.71 0.98
N LYS A 291 9.20 0.16 -0.04
CA LYS A 291 10.28 0.78 -0.80
C LYS A 291 9.78 1.82 -1.80
N GLY A 292 8.61 1.55 -2.41
CA GLY A 292 8.14 2.21 -3.60
C GLY A 292 8.84 1.74 -4.87
N SER A 293 8.09 1.13 -5.75
CA SER A 293 8.60 0.74 -7.07
C SER A 293 9.16 1.93 -7.88
N SER A 294 8.75 3.14 -7.50
CA SER A 294 9.11 4.40 -8.18
C SER A 294 10.25 5.19 -7.53
N SER A 295 10.67 4.86 -6.29
CA SER A 295 11.70 5.65 -5.59
C SER A 295 13.09 5.55 -6.20
N PHE A 296 13.37 4.48 -6.90
CA PHE A 296 14.50 4.33 -7.81
C PHE A 296 13.98 4.21 -9.23
N ASN A 297 13.27 5.23 -9.69
CA ASN A 297 12.91 5.28 -11.08
C ASN A 297 14.19 5.54 -11.87
N TRP A 298 14.77 4.47 -12.38
CA TRP A 298 15.89 4.54 -13.33
C TRP A 298 15.47 5.30 -14.58
N GLY A 299 14.15 5.47 -14.79
CA GLY A 299 13.56 6.30 -15.83
C GLY A 299 13.81 7.80 -15.69
N ASP A 300 14.16 8.30 -14.51
CA ASP A 300 14.59 9.70 -14.35
C ASP A 300 15.84 10.04 -15.20
N ASP A 301 16.65 9.03 -15.49
CA ASP A 301 17.82 9.19 -16.34
C ASP A 301 17.45 9.19 -17.84
N GLY A 302 16.33 8.56 -18.23
CA GLY A 302 15.78 8.58 -19.60
C GLY A 302 15.25 9.96 -20.01
N GLU A 303 14.82 10.78 -19.08
CA GLU A 303 14.33 12.14 -19.34
C GLU A 303 15.45 13.12 -19.76
N PHE A 304 16.71 12.77 -19.53
CA PHE A 304 17.87 13.51 -20.05
C PHE A 304 18.38 12.98 -21.41
N GLY A 305 17.60 12.13 -22.10
CA GLY A 305 18.02 11.51 -23.36
C GLY A 305 18.95 10.30 -23.19
N PHE A 306 19.18 9.87 -21.97
CA PHE A 306 19.89 8.62 -21.67
C PHE A 306 18.85 7.50 -21.55
N THR A 307 18.40 6.97 -22.68
CA THR A 307 17.68 5.70 -22.67
C THR A 307 18.67 4.61 -22.25
N THR A 308 18.66 4.21 -21.00
CA THR A 308 19.08 2.86 -20.65
C THR A 308 18.07 1.95 -21.35
N GLY A 309 18.39 1.56 -22.58
CA GLY A 309 17.54 0.74 -23.42
C GLY A 309 17.49 -0.68 -22.87
N SER A 310 16.69 -0.88 -21.87
CA SER A 310 16.17 -2.17 -21.51
C SER A 310 15.06 -1.95 -20.50
N ASN A 311 13.89 -2.52 -20.78
CA ASN A 311 12.90 -2.86 -19.78
C ASN A 311 13.57 -3.87 -18.80
N PHE A 312 14.44 -3.37 -17.92
CA PHE A 312 14.97 -4.18 -16.84
C PHE A 312 13.86 -4.35 -15.80
N ARG A 313 13.04 -5.36 -16.03
CA ARG A 313 12.43 -6.06 -14.93
C ARG A 313 13.60 -6.67 -14.14
N PHE A 314 13.85 -6.21 -12.92
CA PHE A 314 14.43 -7.11 -11.95
C PHE A 314 13.61 -8.38 -12.04
N ILE A 315 14.24 -9.50 -12.34
CA ILE A 315 13.65 -10.80 -12.07
C ILE A 315 13.66 -10.92 -10.55
N ILE A 316 12.68 -10.28 -9.95
CA ILE A 316 12.22 -10.63 -8.64
C ILE A 316 11.69 -12.03 -8.88
N PHE A 317 11.99 -12.96 -8.01
CA PHE A 317 11.23 -14.17 -7.96
C PHE A 317 9.75 -13.76 -7.93
N ASP A 318 9.16 -13.69 -9.12
CA ASP A 318 7.73 -13.62 -9.25
C ASP A 318 7.25 -14.96 -8.72
N ASP A 319 6.45 -14.94 -7.67
CA ASP A 319 5.80 -16.14 -7.15
C ASP A 319 4.92 -16.81 -8.23
N SER A 320 4.83 -16.20 -9.42
CA SER A 320 4.09 -16.67 -10.60
C SER A 320 4.91 -17.49 -11.61
N GLU A 321 6.24 -17.64 -11.46
CA GLU A 321 6.94 -18.64 -12.26
C GLU A 321 6.63 -20.03 -11.65
N GLU A 322 5.56 -20.57 -12.11
CA GLU A 322 5.23 -22.00 -12.03
C GLU A 322 6.37 -22.79 -12.69
N ASP A 323 7.33 -23.20 -11.87
CA ASP A 323 8.31 -24.17 -12.25
C ASP A 323 7.67 -25.56 -12.34
N ASP A 324 6.86 -25.73 -13.34
CA ASP A 324 6.12 -26.97 -13.61
C ASP A 324 6.98 -27.99 -14.39
N ALA A 325 8.17 -28.26 -13.87
CA ALA A 325 8.99 -29.34 -14.41
C ALA A 325 8.43 -30.74 -14.09
N SER A 326 7.45 -30.84 -13.18
CA SER A 326 6.98 -32.14 -12.69
C SER A 326 5.47 -32.38 -12.86
N GLY A 327 4.68 -31.43 -13.36
CA GLY A 327 3.22 -31.55 -13.43
C GLY A 327 2.52 -31.63 -12.05
N ILE A 328 3.26 -31.47 -10.96
CA ILE A 328 2.78 -31.58 -9.57
C ILE A 328 2.25 -30.24 -9.06
N SER A 329 2.62 -29.14 -9.68
CA SER A 329 2.18 -27.78 -9.28
C SER A 329 0.66 -27.62 -9.35
N SER A 330 0.00 -28.30 -10.29
CA SER A 330 -1.47 -28.32 -10.39
C SER A 330 -2.16 -28.97 -9.19
N PHE A 331 -1.40 -29.68 -8.34
CA PHE A 331 -1.93 -30.33 -7.14
C PHE A 331 -2.17 -29.33 -5.99
N PHE A 332 -1.32 -28.34 -5.85
CA PHE A 332 -1.38 -27.38 -4.75
C PHE A 332 -2.19 -26.11 -5.08
N GLY A 333 -2.61 -25.91 -6.33
CA GLY A 333 -3.27 -24.67 -6.72
C GLY A 333 -2.32 -23.47 -6.65
N SER A 334 -2.85 -22.26 -6.50
CA SER A 334 -2.02 -21.07 -6.31
C SER A 334 -1.25 -21.13 -4.98
N ASP A 335 -0.01 -20.64 -4.96
CA ASP A 335 1.02 -20.74 -3.90
C ASP A 335 0.67 -20.21 -2.49
N ASN A 336 -0.60 -19.94 -2.21
CA ASN A 336 -1.05 -19.30 -0.98
C ASN A 336 -1.67 -20.27 0.06
N TYR A 337 -1.61 -21.58 -0.16
CA TYR A 337 -2.14 -22.56 0.79
C TYR A 337 -1.08 -23.02 1.77
N GLY A 338 -1.35 -22.87 3.05
CA GLY A 338 -0.48 -23.28 4.14
C GLY A 338 -0.29 -22.19 5.19
N PHE A 339 0.46 -22.50 6.23
CA PHE A 339 0.80 -21.56 7.29
C PHE A 339 2.28 -21.17 7.20
N PRO A 340 2.61 -20.08 6.50
CA PRO A 340 3.99 -19.66 6.37
C PRO A 340 4.53 -19.13 7.69
N LYS A 341 5.77 -19.48 8.01
CA LYS A 341 6.57 -18.82 9.04
C LYS A 341 7.40 -17.74 8.36
N LYS A 342 7.08 -16.48 8.65
CA LYS A 342 7.78 -15.33 8.05
C LYS A 342 8.53 -14.54 9.11
N ILE A 343 9.76 -14.19 8.80
CA ILE A 343 10.57 -13.24 9.57
C ILE A 343 11.12 -12.23 8.58
N SER A 344 10.85 -10.96 8.82
CA SER A 344 11.39 -9.88 7.99
C SER A 344 11.83 -8.71 8.84
N GLY A 345 12.82 -7.99 8.35
CA GLY A 345 13.32 -6.82 9.04
C GLY A 345 14.14 -5.92 8.13
N GLY A 346 14.15 -4.64 8.47
CA GLY A 346 14.88 -3.66 7.68
C GLY A 346 15.36 -2.48 8.50
N VAL A 347 16.42 -1.86 7.99
CA VAL A 347 17.02 -0.64 8.53
C VAL A 347 17.11 0.37 7.40
N ASN A 348 16.69 1.60 7.66
CA ASN A 348 16.84 2.71 6.73
C ASN A 348 17.53 3.89 7.42
N TYR A 349 18.45 4.52 6.72
CA TYR A 349 19.13 5.71 7.18
C TYR A 349 19.23 6.73 6.06
N ASN A 350 18.78 7.95 6.34
CA ASN A 350 18.90 9.08 5.44
C ASN A 350 19.67 10.22 6.11
N PHE A 351 20.56 10.81 5.33
CA PHE A 351 21.25 12.04 5.68
C PHE A 351 21.01 13.06 4.58
N ASP A 352 20.61 14.28 4.96
CA ASP A 352 20.34 15.36 4.00
C ASP A 352 20.85 16.69 4.55
N ASN A 353 21.74 17.28 3.78
CA ASN A 353 22.18 18.66 3.97
C ASN A 353 22.20 19.40 2.61
N THR A 354 22.61 20.67 2.61
CA THR A 354 22.61 21.52 1.41
C THR A 354 23.46 20.98 0.26
N LYS A 355 24.46 20.15 0.52
CA LYS A 355 25.42 19.65 -0.48
C LYS A 355 25.37 18.14 -0.68
N THR A 356 25.05 17.41 0.38
CA THR A 356 25.14 15.94 0.38
C THR A 356 23.80 15.37 0.81
N LYS A 357 23.25 14.47 0.00
CA LYS A 357 22.12 13.63 0.38
C LYS A 357 22.56 12.18 0.26
N PHE A 358 22.35 11.44 1.33
CA PHE A 358 22.65 10.02 1.40
C PHE A 358 21.41 9.26 1.87
N SER A 359 21.12 8.16 1.22
CA SER A 359 20.10 7.20 1.62
C SER A 359 20.71 5.81 1.57
N GLY A 360 20.57 5.07 2.66
CA GLY A 360 21.02 3.69 2.76
C GLY A 360 19.93 2.84 3.39
N MET A 361 19.70 1.65 2.81
CA MET A 361 18.69 0.72 3.30
C MET A 361 19.22 -0.71 3.20
N TYR A 362 18.88 -1.51 4.20
CA TYR A 362 19.03 -2.94 4.22
C TYR A 362 17.72 -3.61 4.60
N PHE A 363 17.38 -4.68 3.92
CA PHE A 363 16.20 -5.48 4.21
C PHE A 363 16.52 -6.97 4.15
N TYR A 364 15.94 -7.72 5.07
CA TYR A 364 16.02 -9.17 5.17
C TYR A 364 14.63 -9.77 5.21
N ASP A 365 14.41 -10.84 4.48
CA ASP A 365 13.17 -11.61 4.47
C ASP A 365 13.46 -13.11 4.47
N LEU A 366 12.79 -13.83 5.36
CA LEU A 366 12.79 -15.28 5.47
C LEU A 366 11.33 -15.76 5.45
N ASN A 367 11.02 -16.67 4.54
CA ASN A 367 9.70 -17.27 4.41
C ASN A 367 9.84 -18.78 4.30
N ASN A 368 9.31 -19.50 5.28
CA ASN A 368 9.21 -20.97 5.29
C ASN A 368 7.74 -21.34 5.16
N LEU A 369 7.38 -22.00 4.08
CA LEU A 369 6.00 -22.44 3.81
C LEU A 369 5.97 -23.96 3.69
N ASN A 370 5.19 -24.58 4.58
CA ASN A 370 4.87 -26.00 4.50
C ASN A 370 3.39 -26.18 4.18
N SER A 371 3.09 -27.06 3.24
CA SER A 371 1.72 -27.34 2.81
C SER A 371 1.54 -28.85 2.63
N ASP A 372 0.42 -29.35 3.16
CA ASP A 372 -0.07 -30.71 2.94
C ASP A 372 -1.32 -30.65 2.05
N ALA A 373 -1.39 -31.52 1.06
CA ALA A 373 -2.56 -31.63 0.21
C ALA A 373 -2.99 -33.09 0.09
N TYR A 374 -4.30 -33.29 0.16
CA TYR A 374 -4.95 -34.59 0.02
C TYR A 374 -6.00 -34.49 -1.06
N ARG A 375 -5.94 -35.41 -2.02
CA ARG A 375 -6.89 -35.46 -3.12
C ARG A 375 -7.36 -36.86 -3.35
N THR A 376 -8.66 -37.03 -3.49
CA THR A 376 -9.27 -38.33 -3.92
C THR A 376 -9.97 -38.09 -5.23
N GLN A 377 -9.68 -38.95 -6.23
CA GLN A 377 -10.34 -38.95 -7.53
C GLN A 377 -10.90 -40.30 -7.83
N ASN A 378 -12.13 -40.37 -8.34
CA ASN A 378 -12.79 -41.58 -8.74
C ASN A 378 -12.89 -41.60 -10.26
N PHE A 379 -12.27 -42.63 -10.89
CA PHE A 379 -12.31 -42.83 -12.31
C PHE A 379 -13.31 -43.94 -12.62
N LEU A 380 -14.45 -43.56 -13.19
CA LEU A 380 -15.59 -44.46 -13.47
C LEU A 380 -15.52 -45.04 -14.87
N TYR A 381 -14.40 -45.70 -15.19
CA TYR A 381 -14.31 -46.45 -16.46
C TYR A 381 -15.18 -47.72 -16.39
N LYS A 382 -15.90 -47.99 -17.48
CA LYS A 382 -16.89 -49.09 -17.55
C LYS A 382 -16.32 -50.46 -17.19
N ASP A 383 -15.10 -50.75 -17.65
CA ASP A 383 -14.50 -52.08 -17.51
C ASP A 383 -13.43 -52.13 -16.39
N ASN A 384 -12.78 -51.00 -16.08
CA ASN A 384 -11.71 -50.91 -15.10
C ASN A 384 -11.81 -49.63 -14.25
N PRO A 385 -12.79 -49.52 -13.37
CA PRO A 385 -12.87 -48.37 -12.47
C PRO A 385 -11.73 -48.39 -11.47
N TYR A 386 -11.18 -47.21 -11.14
CA TYR A 386 -10.20 -47.08 -10.06
C TYR A 386 -10.33 -45.75 -9.33
N ASN A 387 -9.92 -45.76 -8.08
CA ASN A 387 -9.82 -44.60 -7.26
C ASN A 387 -8.35 -44.25 -7.05
N THR A 388 -8.04 -42.99 -7.19
CA THR A 388 -6.71 -42.45 -6.87
C THR A 388 -6.78 -41.71 -5.56
N LEU A 389 -5.90 -42.04 -4.64
CA LEU A 389 -5.65 -41.31 -3.40
C LEU A 389 -4.26 -40.69 -3.50
N ASP A 390 -4.22 -39.37 -3.61
CA ASP A 390 -3.00 -38.61 -3.68
C ASP A 390 -2.74 -37.88 -2.35
N THR A 391 -1.52 -37.97 -1.86
CA THR A 391 -1.02 -37.18 -0.74
C THR A 391 0.24 -36.45 -1.17
N ALA A 392 0.27 -35.14 -1.04
CA ALA A 392 1.44 -34.34 -1.40
C ALA A 392 1.87 -33.44 -0.23
N PHE A 393 3.15 -33.37 -0.02
CA PHE A 393 3.80 -32.46 0.92
C PHE A 393 4.73 -31.54 0.15
N ARG A 394 4.63 -30.23 0.42
CA ARG A 394 5.50 -29.21 -0.15
C ARG A 394 6.16 -28.42 0.98
N SER A 395 7.49 -28.28 0.93
CA SER A 395 8.26 -27.31 1.69
C SER A 395 8.86 -26.29 0.74
N ASN A 396 8.70 -25.02 1.03
CA ASN A 396 9.26 -23.92 0.26
C ASN A 396 9.93 -22.95 1.23
N ASP A 397 11.25 -22.96 1.23
CA ASP A 397 12.09 -22.11 2.07
C ASP A 397 12.73 -21.05 1.18
N LYS A 398 12.49 -19.78 1.51
CA LYS A 398 12.99 -18.63 0.76
C LYS A 398 13.65 -17.64 1.71
N MET A 399 14.86 -17.23 1.39
CA MET A 399 15.62 -16.21 2.10
C MET A 399 16.07 -15.13 1.12
N SER A 400 15.98 -13.88 1.50
CA SER A 400 16.49 -12.79 0.68
C SER A 400 17.13 -11.67 1.50
N HIS A 401 18.19 -11.10 0.95
CA HIS A 401 18.87 -9.92 1.44
C HIS A 401 18.87 -8.84 0.38
N ARG A 402 18.65 -7.61 0.80
CA ARG A 402 18.72 -6.46 -0.10
C ARG A 402 19.43 -5.29 0.55
N VAL A 403 20.29 -4.65 -0.24
CA VAL A 403 20.99 -3.41 0.11
C VAL A 403 20.72 -2.38 -0.97
N GLU A 404 20.33 -1.18 -0.59
CA GLU A 404 20.20 -0.06 -1.51
C GLU A 404 20.93 1.16 -0.94
N LEU A 405 21.75 1.78 -1.78
CA LEU A 405 22.53 2.95 -1.45
C LEU A 405 22.33 4.03 -2.50
N ARG A 406 22.11 5.26 -2.06
CA ARG A 406 22.08 6.43 -2.93
C ARG A 406 22.87 7.56 -2.30
N LEU A 407 23.77 8.12 -3.05
CA LEU A 407 24.52 9.32 -2.70
C LEU A 407 24.29 10.37 -3.78
N GLU A 408 23.84 11.55 -3.39
CA GLU A 408 23.78 12.73 -4.24
C GLU A 408 24.67 13.79 -3.63
N GLN A 409 25.68 14.22 -4.37
CA GLN A 409 26.67 15.21 -3.95
C GLN A 409 26.65 16.41 -4.90
N ALA A 410 26.25 17.57 -4.40
CA ALA A 410 26.48 18.81 -5.11
C ALA A 410 27.96 19.15 -5.06
N ILE A 411 28.62 19.22 -6.21
CA ILE A 411 30.02 19.63 -6.36
C ILE A 411 30.09 21.15 -6.24
N ASP A 412 29.21 21.83 -6.96
CA ASP A 412 29.00 23.27 -6.93
C ASP A 412 27.51 23.60 -7.16
N SER A 413 27.18 24.87 -7.32
CA SER A 413 25.80 25.32 -7.57
C SER A 413 25.23 24.86 -8.93
N PHE A 414 26.06 24.33 -9.80
CA PHE A 414 25.71 23.95 -11.16
C PHE A 414 25.97 22.46 -11.45
N ALA A 415 26.74 21.77 -10.63
CA ALA A 415 27.16 20.40 -10.88
C ALA A 415 26.79 19.48 -9.72
N THR A 416 26.22 18.31 -10.05
CA THR A 416 25.82 17.27 -9.10
C THR A 416 26.29 15.91 -9.61
N ILE A 417 26.78 15.09 -8.69
CA ILE A 417 27.05 13.66 -8.91
C ILE A 417 26.05 12.84 -8.12
N THR A 418 25.46 11.85 -8.74
CA THR A 418 24.56 10.89 -8.09
C THR A 418 25.12 9.49 -8.29
N VAL A 419 25.30 8.76 -7.19
CA VAL A 419 25.69 7.34 -7.20
C VAL A 419 24.51 6.53 -6.66
N LYS A 420 24.12 5.48 -7.37
CA LYS A 420 23.09 4.53 -6.95
C LYS A 420 23.69 3.13 -7.00
N SER A 421 23.39 2.34 -5.99
CA SER A 421 23.89 0.96 -5.87
C SER A 421 22.81 0.09 -5.23
N ASN A 422 22.38 -0.95 -5.95
CA ASN A 422 21.37 -1.90 -5.52
C ASN A 422 21.94 -3.29 -5.58
N HIS A 423 21.81 -4.05 -4.49
CA HIS A 423 22.25 -5.43 -4.40
C HIS A 423 21.12 -6.29 -3.83
N SER A 424 20.90 -7.45 -4.42
CA SER A 424 20.02 -8.46 -3.86
C SER A 424 20.64 -9.83 -3.94
N LEU A 425 20.54 -10.58 -2.84
CA LEU A 425 20.92 -11.97 -2.73
C LEU A 425 19.68 -12.76 -2.35
N GLY A 426 19.42 -13.86 -3.01
CA GLY A 426 18.28 -14.73 -2.74
C GLY A 426 18.71 -16.19 -2.77
N ASP A 427 18.16 -16.96 -1.83
CA ASP A 427 18.26 -18.41 -1.76
C ASP A 427 16.84 -18.98 -1.65
N ARG A 428 16.55 -20.00 -2.43
CA ARG A 428 15.27 -20.70 -2.40
C ARG A 428 15.49 -22.19 -2.52
N GLU A 429 14.87 -22.93 -1.61
CA GLU A 429 14.80 -24.39 -1.64
C GLU A 429 13.33 -24.81 -1.64
N THR A 430 12.95 -25.60 -2.61
CA THR A 430 11.59 -26.15 -2.71
C THR A 430 11.70 -27.68 -2.80
N THR A 431 11.03 -28.37 -1.89
CA THR A 431 10.90 -29.84 -1.92
C THR A 431 9.44 -30.21 -2.02
N ILE A 432 9.10 -31.07 -2.96
CA ILE A 432 7.76 -31.63 -3.15
C ILE A 432 7.88 -33.15 -3.10
N THR A 433 7.12 -33.78 -2.23
CA THR A 433 6.95 -35.23 -2.22
C THR A 433 5.50 -35.56 -2.49
N ASN A 434 5.25 -36.52 -3.37
CA ASN A 434 3.91 -36.97 -3.71
C ASN A 434 3.84 -38.49 -3.64
N ASN A 435 2.80 -39.00 -2.95
CA ASN A 435 2.47 -40.40 -2.90
C ASN A 435 1.06 -40.56 -3.47
N GLN A 436 0.96 -41.40 -4.48
CA GLN A 436 -0.30 -41.72 -5.17
C GLN A 436 -0.57 -43.21 -5.05
N HIS A 437 -1.77 -43.53 -4.62
CA HIS A 437 -2.26 -44.91 -4.52
C HIS A 437 -3.47 -45.09 -5.45
N ASN A 438 -3.37 -46.03 -6.36
CA ASN A 438 -4.48 -46.41 -7.22
C ASN A 438 -5.10 -47.72 -6.71
N ILE A 439 -6.40 -47.69 -6.42
CA ILE A 439 -7.12 -48.78 -5.78
C ILE A 439 -8.35 -49.12 -6.61
N ASN A 440 -8.61 -50.40 -6.81
CA ASN A 440 -9.85 -50.86 -7.42
C ASN A 440 -11.01 -50.70 -6.44
N PRO A 441 -12.06 -49.91 -6.75
CA PRO A 441 -13.15 -49.64 -5.81
C PRO A 441 -14.00 -50.87 -5.47
N ASN A 442 -14.02 -51.89 -6.33
CA ASN A 442 -14.84 -53.08 -6.14
C ASN A 442 -14.13 -54.14 -5.28
N SER A 443 -12.84 -54.37 -5.51
CA SER A 443 -12.05 -55.37 -4.79
C SER A 443 -11.22 -54.81 -3.65
N LEU A 444 -11.12 -53.48 -3.55
CA LEU A 444 -10.22 -52.76 -2.63
C LEU A 444 -8.73 -53.16 -2.76
N SER A 445 -8.38 -53.82 -3.86
CA SER A 445 -7.00 -54.20 -4.14
C SER A 445 -6.22 -53.03 -4.70
N LYS A 446 -4.94 -52.95 -4.34
CA LYS A 446 -4.02 -51.97 -4.91
C LYS A 446 -3.73 -52.32 -6.38
N ILE A 447 -3.77 -51.33 -7.24
CA ILE A 447 -3.41 -51.41 -8.65
C ILE A 447 -1.96 -50.94 -8.83
N SER A 448 -1.65 -49.76 -8.28
CA SER A 448 -0.28 -49.23 -8.30
C SER A 448 -0.06 -48.23 -7.17
N ASP A 449 1.18 -48.16 -6.73
CA ASP A 449 1.69 -47.13 -5.84
C ASP A 449 2.77 -46.33 -6.60
N GLN A 450 2.69 -45.02 -6.52
CA GLN A 450 3.69 -44.11 -7.05
C GLN A 450 4.20 -43.20 -5.90
N ALA A 451 5.48 -43.18 -5.73
CA ALA A 451 6.13 -42.22 -4.87
C ALA A 451 7.07 -41.32 -5.70
N SER A 452 6.90 -40.04 -5.64
CA SER A 452 7.77 -39.10 -6.34
C SER A 452 8.27 -37.99 -5.41
N SER A 453 9.50 -37.56 -5.66
CA SER A 453 10.12 -36.44 -4.95
C SER A 453 10.78 -35.51 -5.96
N SER A 454 10.58 -34.22 -5.80
CA SER A 454 11.25 -33.19 -6.56
C SER A 454 11.85 -32.15 -5.61
N GLY A 455 13.15 -31.90 -5.76
CA GLY A 455 13.88 -30.86 -5.04
C GLY A 455 14.38 -29.80 -6.03
N VAL A 456 14.18 -28.54 -5.72
CA VAL A 456 14.72 -27.41 -6.50
C VAL A 456 15.44 -26.46 -5.56
N GLN A 457 16.70 -26.19 -5.83
CA GLN A 457 17.50 -25.16 -5.15
C GLN A 457 17.86 -24.08 -6.15
N SER A 458 17.64 -22.82 -5.80
CA SER A 458 17.94 -21.68 -6.64
C SER A 458 18.63 -20.59 -5.83
N ASN A 459 19.81 -20.16 -6.31
CA ASN A 459 20.60 -19.08 -5.74
C ASN A 459 20.64 -17.93 -6.74
N THR A 460 20.43 -16.71 -6.28
CA THR A 460 20.50 -15.52 -7.13
C THR A 460 21.32 -14.42 -6.50
N ALA A 461 22.12 -13.76 -7.31
CA ALA A 461 22.88 -12.58 -6.91
C ALA A 461 22.72 -11.50 -7.99
N ASN A 462 22.11 -10.38 -7.62
CA ASN A 462 21.92 -9.26 -8.52
C ASN A 462 22.62 -8.02 -7.95
N SER A 463 23.32 -7.29 -8.81
CA SER A 463 24.01 -6.05 -8.46
C SER A 463 23.83 -5.05 -9.58
N GLN A 464 23.30 -3.88 -9.25
CA GLN A 464 23.09 -2.80 -10.20
C GLN A 464 23.65 -1.51 -9.64
N ASN A 465 24.58 -0.92 -10.36
CA ASN A 465 25.31 0.27 -9.96
C ASN A 465 25.22 1.33 -11.07
N SER A 466 25.00 2.58 -10.70
CA SER A 466 25.07 3.69 -11.65
C SER A 466 25.67 4.93 -11.04
N VAL A 467 26.34 5.69 -11.88
CA VAL A 467 26.88 7.00 -11.57
C VAL A 467 26.35 7.98 -12.61
N VAL A 468 25.75 9.06 -12.15
CA VAL A 468 25.21 10.12 -13.02
C VAL A 468 25.84 11.43 -12.63
N PHE A 469 26.49 12.08 -13.57
CA PHE A 469 27.00 13.44 -13.45
C PHE A 469 26.09 14.39 -14.22
N ARG A 470 25.63 15.47 -13.58
CA ARG A 470 24.78 16.50 -14.20
C ARG A 470 25.43 17.87 -14.01
N ARG A 471 25.41 18.68 -15.07
CA ARG A 471 25.88 20.06 -15.04
C ARG A 471 24.92 21.00 -15.76
N LYS A 472 24.49 22.06 -15.07
CA LYS A 472 23.77 23.20 -15.64
C LYS A 472 24.79 24.23 -16.10
N PHE A 473 24.58 24.84 -17.25
CA PHE A 473 25.43 25.94 -17.74
C PHE A 473 24.75 27.28 -17.45
N LYS A 474 25.54 28.35 -17.41
CA LYS A 474 25.05 29.73 -17.22
C LYS A 474 24.03 30.16 -18.29
N LYS A 475 24.11 29.60 -19.51
CA LYS A 475 23.14 29.86 -20.58
C LYS A 475 21.87 29.05 -20.30
N ASN A 476 20.72 29.75 -20.18
CA ASN A 476 19.42 29.10 -19.94
C ASN A 476 19.14 28.00 -20.97
N GLY A 477 18.61 26.88 -20.49
CA GLY A 477 18.27 25.71 -21.31
C GLY A 477 19.46 24.83 -21.70
N ARG A 478 20.71 25.19 -21.34
CA ARG A 478 21.88 24.34 -21.62
C ARG A 478 22.25 23.50 -20.40
N ASN A 479 22.13 22.19 -20.57
CA ASN A 479 22.49 21.19 -19.56
C ASN A 479 23.35 20.11 -20.16
N MET A 480 24.14 19.43 -19.35
CA MET A 480 24.92 18.25 -19.72
C MET A 480 24.69 17.16 -18.67
N GLY A 481 24.49 15.94 -19.12
CA GLY A 481 24.44 14.76 -18.28
C GLY A 481 25.37 13.68 -18.83
N LEU A 482 26.05 12.97 -17.96
CA LEU A 482 26.82 11.77 -18.24
C LEU A 482 26.37 10.69 -17.29
N SER A 483 26.08 9.50 -17.79
CA SER A 483 25.76 8.35 -16.96
C SER A 483 26.59 7.15 -17.33
N ALA A 484 26.94 6.36 -16.32
CA ALA A 484 27.55 5.05 -16.47
C ALA A 484 26.82 4.08 -15.55
N SER A 485 26.53 2.89 -16.06
CA SER A 485 25.88 1.84 -15.27
C SER A 485 26.59 0.51 -15.48
N TYR A 486 26.61 -0.28 -14.39
CA TYR A 486 27.12 -1.65 -14.40
C TYR A 486 26.07 -2.54 -13.74
N ILE A 487 25.72 -3.63 -14.43
CA ILE A 487 24.73 -4.60 -13.97
C ILE A 487 25.37 -5.97 -13.99
N PHE A 488 25.23 -6.67 -12.89
CA PHE A 488 25.64 -8.06 -12.73
C PHE A 488 24.45 -8.87 -12.23
N ASN A 489 24.14 -9.94 -12.93
CA ASN A 489 23.09 -10.88 -12.54
C ASN A 489 23.69 -12.28 -12.63
N ASP A 490 23.56 -13.03 -11.57
CA ASP A 490 23.96 -14.43 -11.48
C ASP A 490 22.78 -15.24 -10.92
N SER A 491 22.47 -16.35 -11.55
CA SER A 491 21.39 -17.23 -11.11
C SER A 491 21.79 -18.68 -11.38
N GLU A 492 21.87 -19.44 -10.31
CA GLU A 492 22.13 -20.87 -10.35
C GLU A 492 20.88 -21.62 -9.88
N ARG A 493 20.49 -22.64 -10.62
CA ARG A 493 19.36 -23.49 -10.28
C ARG A 493 19.74 -24.95 -10.47
N ASN A 494 19.53 -25.72 -9.41
CA ASN A 494 19.71 -27.16 -9.39
C ASN A 494 18.37 -27.84 -9.11
N SER A 495 18.03 -28.88 -9.86
CA SER A 495 16.82 -29.64 -9.61
C SER A 495 17.07 -31.15 -9.68
N ASP A 496 16.52 -31.83 -8.69
CA ASP A 496 16.55 -33.28 -8.58
C ASP A 496 15.12 -33.82 -8.62
N ILE A 497 14.88 -34.81 -9.48
CA ILE A 497 13.56 -35.44 -9.61
C ILE A 497 13.74 -36.96 -9.52
N GLY A 498 13.00 -37.58 -8.61
CA GLY A 498 12.95 -39.03 -8.44
C GLY A 498 11.51 -39.52 -8.46
N ALA A 499 11.27 -40.65 -9.13
CA ALA A 499 9.97 -41.32 -9.10
C ALA A 499 10.17 -42.83 -8.98
N ASN A 500 9.36 -43.46 -8.16
CA ASN A 500 9.30 -44.90 -7.98
C ASN A 500 7.85 -45.35 -8.18
N ASN A 501 7.63 -46.24 -9.13
CA ASN A 501 6.32 -46.79 -9.47
C ASN A 501 6.29 -48.31 -9.21
N THR A 502 5.35 -48.75 -8.41
CA THR A 502 5.12 -50.17 -8.10
C THR A 502 3.75 -50.53 -8.68
N PHE A 503 3.72 -51.51 -9.55
CA PHE A 503 2.50 -52.07 -10.11
C PHE A 503 2.24 -53.42 -9.45
N TYR A 504 0.99 -53.63 -9.05
CA TYR A 504 0.58 -54.90 -8.44
C TYR A 504 -0.09 -55.75 -9.51
N ASP A 505 0.35 -56.98 -9.61
CA ASP A 505 -0.23 -57.94 -10.56
C ASP A 505 -1.64 -58.30 -10.07
N LEU A 506 -2.65 -57.92 -10.85
CA LEU A 506 -4.03 -58.35 -10.63
C LEU A 506 -4.16 -59.78 -11.14
N THR A 507 -3.46 -60.72 -10.53
CA THR A 507 -3.78 -62.12 -10.77
C THR A 507 -5.23 -62.33 -10.39
N MET A 508 -6.05 -62.66 -11.40
CA MET A 508 -7.44 -63.04 -11.18
C MET A 508 -7.44 -64.13 -10.13
N VAL A 509 -8.09 -63.88 -9.02
CA VAL A 509 -8.47 -64.98 -8.13
C VAL A 509 -9.44 -65.82 -8.94
N ASP A 510 -8.91 -66.91 -9.46
CA ASP A 510 -9.71 -67.90 -10.19
C ASP A 510 -10.78 -68.40 -9.23
N SER A 511 -12.01 -67.96 -9.44
CA SER A 511 -13.16 -68.41 -8.67
C SER A 511 -13.57 -69.79 -9.15
N THR A 512 -12.66 -70.74 -9.06
CA THR A 512 -13.00 -72.15 -9.18
C THR A 512 -12.85 -72.84 -7.82
N GLY A 513 -13.94 -72.89 -7.10
CA GLY A 513 -14.07 -73.61 -5.85
C GLY A 513 -15.49 -73.66 -5.44
#